data_f7da631e70a3680ed7f54a0bbb089f55
#
_entry.id   f7da631e70a3680ed7f54a0bbb089f55
#
_cell.length_a   1.000
_cell.length_b   1.000
_cell.length_c   1.000
_cell.angle_alpha   90.00
_cell.angle_beta   90.00
_cell.angle_gamma   90.00
#
_symmetry.space_group_name_H-M   'P 1'
#
loop_
_entity.id
_entity.type
_entity.pdbx_description
1 polymer ?
#
loop_
_entity_poly.entity_id
_entity_poly.type
_entity_poly.pdbx_seq_one_letter_code
_entity_poly.pdbx_strand_id
1 'polypeptide(L)'
;MGRSLVYLTALLSAQGILAAPQRRPGGSVGVSQSKTNRKCGPGATSAFGTSPSGPFPTGGFPGGIDTPSGGFGTPTSGFDRPTGGSSAIATPTVRPTASSSVDDTPTSLPSGFITVSGDGGAASSSSSRAGSVATSAPASVTDGAASSIATPSSSAAATPSGTAEGEYVANPSIGAGGSSFTDSDHFRVYNGGSKADATLQMLEGAFDCFINTLGFRSTGLSYNDASDSGTKTKVNIYSVSALEGAAGVMHSDASTGMAYLEVVDTYLSMPGVTVHEFGHGIHYHQKTWVGQTNTGAWWETFANWIAETYKSHDLCAASRQKFGQETSASEIELSKTISDSYQVIVDGTSGSGNYYQAWPFFTYLTSNPDKIEGLGSDTLRQMNLQYKENSDETPLHVLARVATGASLDYVVGRYWARMAYVDIGMESAHTAFTSQRKSLNYDNVDSSGSGSYKVKSARAPQYMGANIIPLTTSASTVSVEITAASHYTATFAVYASDGTTRYVDITNNTGSVEVASGEEVSLVVANTPKEAIMYNGFELTSEVKAGLDYSFTLTGATVTSA
;
A
#
# COMPACT_ATOMS: atom_id res chain seq x y z
N MET A 1 31.97 -10.09 -8.37
CA MET A 1 31.16 -10.17 -9.59
C MET A 1 30.28 -11.41 -9.46
N GLY A 2 29.00 -11.28 -9.09
CA GLY A 2 28.10 -12.43 -8.85
C GLY A 2 26.89 -12.07 -8.02
N ARG A 3 26.25 -10.91 -8.23
CA ARG A 3 25.02 -10.50 -7.51
C ARG A 3 23.89 -9.98 -8.42
N SER A 4 24.01 -10.13 -9.73
CA SER A 4 23.00 -9.55 -10.66
C SER A 4 22.03 -10.55 -11.31
N LEU A 5 22.03 -11.81 -10.94
CA LEU A 5 21.20 -12.81 -11.64
C LEU A 5 19.97 -13.31 -10.85
N VAL A 6 19.82 -12.91 -9.58
CA VAL A 6 18.72 -13.40 -8.71
C VAL A 6 17.46 -12.53 -8.81
N TYR A 7 17.57 -11.30 -9.32
CA TYR A 7 16.45 -10.36 -9.38
C TYR A 7 15.47 -10.56 -10.55
N LEU A 8 15.82 -11.36 -11.55
CA LEU A 8 14.96 -11.51 -12.75
C LEU A 8 13.90 -12.61 -12.62
N THR A 9 14.08 -13.54 -11.70
CA THR A 9 13.16 -14.68 -11.52
C THR A 9 11.96 -14.37 -10.62
N ALA A 10 12.10 -13.49 -9.65
CA ALA A 10 11.00 -13.14 -8.74
C ALA A 10 9.87 -12.34 -9.41
N LEU A 11 10.17 -11.62 -10.50
CA LEU A 11 9.18 -10.84 -11.25
C LEU A 11 8.30 -11.67 -12.18
N LEU A 12 8.78 -12.85 -12.62
CA LEU A 12 7.99 -13.73 -13.51
C LEU A 12 6.94 -14.54 -12.75
N SER A 13 7.12 -14.80 -11.46
CA SER A 13 6.14 -15.50 -10.64
C SER A 13 4.95 -14.64 -10.24
N ALA A 14 5.15 -13.34 -9.99
CA ALA A 14 4.05 -12.40 -9.70
C ALA A 14 3.13 -12.15 -10.90
N GLN A 15 3.63 -12.29 -12.13
CA GLN A 15 2.81 -12.13 -13.35
C GLN A 15 1.95 -13.37 -13.68
N GLY A 16 2.25 -14.53 -13.11
CA GLY A 16 1.49 -15.77 -13.34
C GLY A 16 0.18 -15.87 -12.54
N ILE A 17 -0.02 -15.04 -11.54
CA ILE A 17 -1.14 -15.16 -10.58
C ILE A 17 -2.35 -14.30 -10.96
N LEU A 18 -2.21 -13.38 -11.90
CA LEU A 18 -3.29 -12.51 -12.40
C LEU A 18 -3.99 -13.08 -13.65
N ALA A 19 -4.29 -14.38 -13.70
CA ALA A 19 -5.22 -14.91 -14.68
C ALA A 19 -6.66 -14.58 -14.28
N ALA A 20 -7.09 -13.35 -14.57
CA ALA A 20 -8.51 -13.06 -14.67
C ALA A 20 -9.16 -14.04 -15.65
N PRO A 21 -10.40 -14.50 -15.44
CA PRO A 21 -11.06 -15.42 -16.36
C PRO A 21 -11.17 -14.75 -17.73
N GLN A 22 -10.36 -15.21 -18.67
CA GLN A 22 -10.46 -14.85 -20.07
C GLN A 22 -11.84 -15.29 -20.57
N ARG A 23 -12.67 -14.34 -20.99
CA ARG A 23 -13.90 -14.62 -21.73
C ARG A 23 -13.53 -15.39 -22.99
N ARG A 24 -13.95 -16.65 -23.10
CA ARG A 24 -13.90 -17.41 -24.35
C ARG A 24 -14.78 -16.73 -25.39
N PRO A 25 -14.33 -16.57 -26.64
CA PRO A 25 -15.22 -16.14 -27.73
C PRO A 25 -16.28 -17.22 -27.93
N GLY A 26 -17.55 -16.83 -27.92
CA GLY A 26 -18.69 -17.72 -28.09
C GLY A 26 -18.65 -18.43 -29.43
N GLY A 27 -18.60 -19.75 -29.39
CA GLY A 27 -18.88 -20.61 -30.52
C GLY A 27 -20.37 -20.52 -30.85
N SER A 28 -20.68 -20.09 -32.06
CA SER A 28 -22.02 -20.12 -32.63
C SER A 28 -22.51 -21.57 -32.77
N VAL A 29 -23.46 -21.96 -32.00
CA VAL A 29 -24.25 -23.17 -32.27
C VAL A 29 -25.62 -22.73 -32.83
N GLY A 30 -25.81 -23.02 -34.11
CA GLY A 30 -27.06 -22.80 -34.77
C GLY A 30 -28.17 -23.66 -34.17
N VAL A 31 -29.30 -23.06 -33.84
CA VAL A 31 -30.53 -23.75 -33.56
C VAL A 31 -31.61 -23.27 -34.52
N SER A 32 -32.15 -24.27 -35.17
CA SER A 32 -33.23 -24.34 -36.16
C SER A 32 -34.49 -23.55 -35.76
N GLN A 33 -35.08 -22.95 -36.78
CA GLN A 33 -36.38 -22.25 -36.74
C GLN A 33 -37.55 -23.17 -36.38
N SER A 34 -38.47 -22.68 -35.57
CA SER A 34 -39.86 -23.08 -35.60
C SER A 34 -40.74 -21.83 -35.60
N LYS A 35 -41.54 -21.72 -36.69
CA LYS A 35 -42.51 -20.67 -36.93
C LYS A 35 -43.75 -20.89 -36.08
N THR A 36 -44.30 -19.85 -35.44
CA THR A 36 -45.76 -19.70 -35.32
C THR A 36 -46.17 -18.24 -35.42
N ASN A 37 -47.03 -17.98 -36.35
CA ASN A 37 -47.74 -16.74 -36.65
C ASN A 37 -48.71 -16.34 -35.51
N ARG A 38 -48.80 -15.02 -35.21
CA ARG A 38 -50.10 -14.35 -35.01
C ARG A 38 -50.04 -12.87 -35.35
N LYS A 39 -51.04 -12.46 -36.13
CA LYS A 39 -51.36 -11.13 -36.67
C LYS A 39 -51.96 -10.16 -35.65
N CYS A 40 -51.85 -8.91 -36.01
CA CYS A 40 -52.72 -7.72 -36.01
C CYS A 40 -52.04 -6.52 -35.38
N GLY A 41 -51.81 -5.51 -36.02
CA GLY A 41 -51.91 -4.27 -36.68
C GLY A 41 -53.01 -3.31 -36.15
N PRO A 42 -53.17 -2.02 -36.64
CA PRO A 42 -52.16 -1.01 -37.09
C PRO A 42 -52.44 0.42 -36.48
N GLY A 43 -51.62 1.40 -36.84
CA GLY A 43 -51.94 2.85 -36.80
C GLY A 43 -50.92 3.67 -36.00
N ALA A 44 -50.36 4.73 -36.43
CA ALA A 44 -50.48 5.76 -37.40
C ALA A 44 -49.18 6.60 -37.34
N THR A 45 -48.59 6.82 -38.47
CA THR A 45 -48.20 8.10 -39.16
C THR A 45 -47.63 9.26 -38.38
N SER A 46 -46.47 9.71 -38.75
CA SER A 46 -46.01 10.84 -39.57
C SER A 46 -44.60 11.26 -39.13
N ALA A 47 -43.66 11.59 -39.87
CA ALA A 47 -43.38 12.07 -41.21
C ALA A 47 -42.11 12.98 -41.12
N PHE A 48 -41.19 12.73 -42.04
CA PHE A 48 -40.25 13.64 -42.70
C PHE A 48 -39.11 14.34 -41.95
N GLY A 49 -37.89 14.16 -42.55
CA GLY A 49 -36.77 15.06 -42.46
C GLY A 49 -35.51 14.50 -43.14
N THR A 50 -35.35 14.82 -44.37
CA THR A 50 -34.33 14.46 -45.37
C THR A 50 -32.90 14.88 -45.03
N SER A 51 -31.97 14.02 -45.42
CA SER A 51 -30.52 14.34 -45.60
C SER A 51 -30.28 15.33 -46.74
N PRO A 52 -29.11 15.98 -46.77
CA PRO A 52 -28.34 15.92 -48.02
C PRO A 52 -26.86 15.52 -47.83
N SER A 53 -26.47 14.70 -48.74
CA SER A 53 -25.12 14.30 -49.14
C SER A 53 -24.38 15.41 -49.91
N GLY A 54 -23.04 15.43 -49.83
CA GLY A 54 -22.18 16.16 -50.73
C GLY A 54 -20.74 16.23 -50.22
N PRO A 55 -19.75 16.43 -51.09
CA PRO A 55 -18.84 15.38 -51.50
C PRO A 55 -17.37 15.65 -51.05
N PHE A 56 -16.54 14.61 -51.10
CA PHE A 56 -15.08 14.64 -50.91
C PHE A 56 -14.38 15.43 -52.02
N PRO A 57 -13.21 16.04 -51.77
CA PRO A 57 -12.20 16.21 -52.78
C PRO A 57 -10.99 15.31 -52.54
N THR A 58 -10.66 14.59 -53.60
CA THR A 58 -9.42 13.88 -53.85
C THR A 58 -8.33 14.86 -54.34
N GLY A 59 -7.09 14.57 -53.95
CA GLY A 59 -5.86 15.12 -54.52
C GLY A 59 -4.72 14.82 -53.57
N GLY A 60 -3.69 14.09 -53.85
CA GLY A 60 -2.91 13.93 -55.05
C GLY A 60 -1.47 13.97 -54.60
N PHE A 61 -0.75 12.83 -54.56
CA PHE A 61 0.71 12.75 -54.37
C PHE A 61 1.47 13.33 -55.55
N PRO A 62 2.71 13.80 -55.36
CA PRO A 62 3.89 13.13 -55.88
C PRO A 62 5.01 13.14 -54.82
N GLY A 63 5.83 12.10 -54.55
CA GLY A 63 6.74 11.46 -55.51
C GLY A 63 8.17 11.84 -55.17
N GLY A 64 9.06 10.88 -54.84
CA GLY A 64 10.49 11.09 -54.81
C GLY A 64 11.22 10.25 -53.72
N ILE A 65 11.62 9.14 -54.09
CA ILE A 65 12.74 8.24 -53.92
C ILE A 65 14.04 8.97 -53.54
N ASP A 66 14.76 8.50 -52.51
CA ASP A 66 16.19 8.22 -52.58
C ASP A 66 16.65 7.44 -51.35
N THR A 67 17.07 6.20 -51.58
CA THR A 67 17.92 5.38 -50.71
C THR A 67 19.39 5.63 -51.08
N PRO A 68 20.31 5.57 -50.12
CA PRO A 68 21.61 4.98 -50.41
C PRO A 68 21.90 3.76 -49.52
N SER A 69 22.22 2.70 -50.21
CA SER A 69 22.88 1.49 -49.79
C SER A 69 24.38 1.72 -49.52
N GLY A 70 24.92 0.96 -48.60
CA GLY A 70 26.35 0.74 -48.37
C GLY A 70 26.62 0.53 -46.88
N GLY A 71 27.24 -0.49 -46.38
CA GLY A 71 28.07 -1.50 -46.94
C GLY A 71 28.73 -2.18 -45.73
N PHE A 72 28.79 -3.47 -45.75
CA PHE A 72 29.41 -4.37 -44.78
C PHE A 72 30.81 -3.98 -44.32
N GLY A 73 31.13 -4.29 -43.04
CA GLY A 73 32.48 -4.32 -42.52
C GLY A 73 32.55 -5.04 -41.20
N THR A 74 32.72 -6.38 -41.23
CA THR A 74 33.28 -7.17 -40.14
C THR A 74 34.78 -7.01 -40.09
N PRO A 75 35.39 -7.02 -38.90
CA PRO A 75 36.71 -7.62 -38.74
C PRO A 75 36.72 -8.80 -37.74
N THR A 76 37.30 -9.87 -38.24
CA THR A 76 37.71 -11.08 -37.57
C THR A 76 39.00 -10.89 -36.77
N SER A 77 39.07 -11.65 -35.66
CA SER A 77 40.22 -12.33 -35.09
C SER A 77 41.42 -11.57 -34.52
N GLY A 78 41.82 -12.02 -33.33
CA GLY A 78 43.14 -11.81 -32.74
C GLY A 78 43.21 -12.44 -31.35
N PHE A 79 43.65 -13.70 -31.33
CA PHE A 79 44.10 -14.40 -30.14
C PHE A 79 45.32 -13.72 -29.54
N ASP A 80 45.42 -13.71 -28.18
CA ASP A 80 46.68 -14.12 -27.52
C ASP A 80 46.43 -14.45 -26.04
N ARG A 81 46.87 -15.64 -25.71
CA ARG A 81 46.95 -16.23 -24.37
C ARG A 81 48.43 -16.26 -23.93
N PRO A 82 48.77 -15.95 -22.70
CA PRO A 82 49.95 -16.56 -22.09
C PRO A 82 49.60 -17.52 -20.96
N THR A 83 50.21 -18.67 -21.10
CA THR A 83 50.35 -19.76 -20.16
C THR A 83 51.32 -19.45 -19.04
N GLY A 84 51.06 -20.04 -17.86
CA GLY A 84 52.12 -20.53 -17.00
C GLY A 84 52.08 -20.13 -15.53
N GLY A 85 52.09 -21.13 -14.64
CA GLY A 85 52.52 -20.98 -13.26
C GLY A 85 51.74 -21.77 -12.23
N SER A 86 52.00 -23.08 -12.16
CA SER A 86 51.70 -23.94 -11.00
C SER A 86 52.42 -23.50 -9.75
N SER A 87 51.74 -23.53 -8.58
CA SER A 87 52.35 -23.99 -7.32
C SER A 87 51.28 -24.38 -6.32
N ALA A 88 51.27 -25.65 -5.96
CA ALA A 88 50.56 -26.23 -4.84
C ALA A 88 51.24 -25.86 -3.52
N ILE A 89 50.45 -25.71 -2.43
CA ILE A 89 50.83 -26.13 -1.07
C ILE A 89 49.62 -26.14 -0.14
N ALA A 90 49.36 -27.37 0.37
CA ALA A 90 48.93 -27.84 1.70
C ALA A 90 47.68 -27.28 2.39
N THR A 91 46.73 -28.19 2.55
CA THR A 91 45.72 -28.27 3.63
C THR A 91 46.33 -28.47 5.02
N PRO A 92 45.63 -28.01 6.08
CA PRO A 92 45.50 -28.86 7.26
C PRO A 92 44.03 -29.12 7.62
N THR A 93 43.76 -30.39 7.78
CA THR A 93 42.59 -31.00 8.37
C THR A 93 42.54 -30.75 9.88
N VAL A 94 41.44 -30.23 10.39
CA VAL A 94 41.06 -30.39 11.80
C VAL A 94 39.57 -30.67 11.85
N ARG A 95 39.24 -31.78 12.53
CA ARG A 95 37.91 -32.37 12.73
C ARG A 95 37.27 -31.77 13.98
N PRO A 96 35.94 -31.49 14.01
CA PRO A 96 35.25 -30.90 15.14
C PRO A 96 34.60 -31.91 16.07
N THR A 97 34.51 -31.52 17.33
CA THR A 97 33.65 -32.16 18.34
C THR A 97 32.40 -31.38 18.60
N ALA A 98 31.31 -32.11 18.52
CA ALA A 98 29.96 -32.06 19.14
C ALA A 98 29.34 -30.78 19.75
N SER A 99 28.17 -30.53 19.23
CA SER A 99 26.83 -30.23 19.84
C SER A 99 26.65 -29.02 20.73
N SER A 100 25.84 -28.09 20.23
CA SER A 100 24.79 -27.41 21.00
C SER A 100 23.65 -27.01 20.04
N SER A 101 22.43 -27.33 20.45
CA SER A 101 21.19 -26.95 19.82
C SER A 101 21.10 -25.43 19.62
N VAL A 102 20.91 -25.02 18.37
CA VAL A 102 20.62 -23.63 18.05
C VAL A 102 19.16 -23.59 17.62
N ASP A 103 18.36 -22.77 18.31
CA ASP A 103 17.06 -22.33 17.86
C ASP A 103 17.26 -21.55 16.56
N ASP A 104 16.92 -22.16 15.44
CA ASP A 104 16.90 -21.50 14.14
C ASP A 104 15.61 -20.66 14.02
N THR A 105 15.67 -19.44 14.51
CA THR A 105 14.73 -18.40 14.08
C THR A 105 15.27 -17.81 12.78
N PRO A 106 14.54 -17.89 11.66
CA PRO A 106 15.02 -17.32 10.40
C PRO A 106 15.13 -15.80 10.52
N THR A 107 16.34 -15.28 10.34
CA THR A 107 16.69 -13.86 10.53
C THR A 107 16.51 -13.00 9.28
N SER A 108 15.96 -13.53 8.19
CA SER A 108 15.69 -12.73 6.98
C SER A 108 14.55 -13.29 6.16
N LEU A 109 13.64 -12.45 5.74
CA LEU A 109 12.61 -12.72 4.73
C LEU A 109 13.22 -12.72 3.33
N PRO A 110 12.65 -13.44 2.34
CA PRO A 110 13.05 -13.34 0.94
C PRO A 110 12.92 -11.91 0.41
N SER A 111 13.81 -11.53 -0.53
CA SER A 111 13.78 -10.20 -1.17
C SER A 111 12.44 -9.97 -1.86
N GLY A 112 11.69 -9.02 -1.39
CA GLY A 112 10.31 -8.70 -1.80
C GLY A 112 9.40 -8.50 -0.60
N PHE A 113 9.83 -9.00 0.57
CA PHE A 113 9.18 -8.76 1.84
C PHE A 113 10.00 -7.75 2.65
N ILE A 114 9.33 -7.02 3.49
CA ILE A 114 9.88 -5.98 4.33
C ILE A 114 10.96 -6.56 5.24
N THR A 115 12.22 -6.17 5.07
CA THR A 115 13.29 -6.52 5.99
C THR A 115 13.63 -5.33 6.86
N VAL A 116 13.40 -5.45 8.15
CA VAL A 116 13.98 -4.54 9.14
C VAL A 116 15.36 -5.07 9.49
N SER A 117 16.41 -4.42 9.02
CA SER A 117 17.77 -4.67 9.47
C SER A 117 17.96 -4.03 10.85
N GLY A 118 17.69 -4.79 11.89
CA GLY A 118 18.02 -4.39 13.25
C GLY A 118 19.44 -4.84 13.61
N ASP A 119 20.41 -3.94 13.58
CA ASP A 119 21.70 -4.15 14.22
C ASP A 119 21.50 -3.99 15.73
N GLY A 120 21.59 -5.11 16.45
CA GLY A 120 21.49 -5.17 17.90
C GLY A 120 22.72 -4.59 18.59
N GLY A 121 22.62 -3.38 19.07
CA GLY A 121 23.53 -2.83 20.07
C GLY A 121 23.05 -3.19 21.47
N ALA A 122 23.76 -4.08 22.15
CA ALA A 122 23.52 -4.43 23.55
C ALA A 122 23.72 -3.23 24.47
N ALA A 123 22.70 -2.86 25.24
CA ALA A 123 22.84 -1.98 26.40
C ALA A 123 22.32 -2.70 27.65
N SER A 124 23.22 -2.81 28.58
CA SER A 124 23.13 -3.47 29.87
C SER A 124 22.04 -2.92 30.78
N SER A 125 21.37 -3.84 31.45
CA SER A 125 20.48 -3.66 32.59
C SER A 125 21.11 -2.98 33.79
N SER A 126 20.43 -2.02 34.39
CA SER A 126 20.58 -1.73 35.82
C SER A 126 19.21 -1.52 36.47
N SER A 127 18.93 -2.40 37.39
CA SER A 127 17.81 -2.40 38.30
C SER A 127 17.96 -1.38 39.44
N SER A 128 16.88 -0.66 39.82
CA SER A 128 16.64 -0.24 41.22
C SER A 128 15.20 0.20 41.40
N ARG A 129 14.46 -0.58 42.02
CA ARG A 129 13.89 -0.66 43.37
C ARG A 129 12.97 0.48 43.80
N ALA A 130 11.80 0.01 44.21
CA ALA A 130 10.61 0.61 44.74
C ALA A 130 10.80 1.69 45.83
N GLY A 131 9.82 2.59 45.86
CA GLY A 131 9.52 3.47 46.99
C GLY A 131 8.05 3.87 46.97
N SER A 132 7.25 3.18 47.73
CA SER A 132 5.87 3.51 48.08
C SER A 132 5.83 4.63 49.13
N VAL A 133 4.99 5.65 48.92
CA VAL A 133 4.47 6.48 50.01
C VAL A 133 2.99 6.76 49.77
N ALA A 134 2.20 6.34 50.73
CA ALA A 134 0.77 6.62 50.88
C ALA A 134 0.56 7.90 51.72
N THR A 135 -0.68 8.35 51.69
CA THR A 135 -1.42 9.29 52.58
C THR A 135 -1.78 10.59 51.89
N SER A 136 -2.93 11.14 52.02
CA SER A 136 -4.17 11.01 52.83
C SER A 136 -5.19 12.01 52.28
N ALA A 137 -6.48 11.68 52.35
CA ALA A 137 -7.58 12.62 52.17
C ALA A 137 -7.75 13.52 53.40
N PRO A 138 -8.45 14.65 53.30
CA PRO A 138 -9.62 14.83 54.12
C PRO A 138 -10.86 15.44 53.42
N ALA A 139 -11.95 14.93 53.78
CA ALA A 139 -13.30 15.30 54.19
C ALA A 139 -13.94 16.61 53.74
N SER A 140 -15.11 16.38 53.15
CA SER A 140 -16.43 17.02 53.19
C SER A 140 -16.62 18.43 53.77
N VAL A 141 -17.41 19.25 53.04
CA VAL A 141 -18.49 20.11 53.58
C VAL A 141 -19.65 20.21 52.57
N THR A 142 -20.83 20.13 53.16
CA THR A 142 -22.18 20.04 52.64
C THR A 142 -22.77 21.38 52.11
N ASP A 143 -23.86 21.19 51.33
CA ASP A 143 -25.10 21.98 51.17
C ASP A 143 -25.20 23.05 50.10
N GLY A 144 -26.23 22.86 49.29
CA GLY A 144 -27.07 23.94 48.84
C GLY A 144 -27.64 23.87 47.41
N ALA A 145 -28.90 23.42 47.33
CA ALA A 145 -29.97 23.84 46.44
C ALA A 145 -30.01 23.38 44.97
N ALA A 146 -31.07 22.68 44.68
CA ALA A 146 -31.59 22.21 43.40
C ALA A 146 -31.88 23.34 42.42
N SER A 147 -31.52 23.14 41.17
CA SER A 147 -32.23 23.69 40.02
C SER A 147 -32.22 22.66 38.88
N SER A 148 -33.40 22.18 38.56
CA SER A 148 -33.69 21.23 37.50
C SER A 148 -33.45 21.85 36.12
N ILE A 149 -32.44 21.34 35.41
CA ILE A 149 -32.31 21.56 33.96
C ILE A 149 -32.46 20.20 33.28
N ALA A 150 -33.43 20.13 32.40
CA ALA A 150 -33.78 18.94 31.62
C ALA A 150 -32.56 18.46 30.78
N THR A 151 -32.20 17.22 30.99
CA THR A 151 -31.23 16.50 30.20
C THR A 151 -31.84 16.18 28.82
N PRO A 152 -31.19 16.51 27.70
CA PRO A 152 -31.59 15.93 26.43
C PRO A 152 -31.24 14.44 26.45
N SER A 153 -32.25 13.61 26.24
CA SER A 153 -32.17 12.18 26.05
C SER A 153 -31.18 11.89 24.92
N SER A 154 -30.02 11.34 25.24
CA SER A 154 -29.13 10.76 24.26
C SER A 154 -29.84 9.53 23.69
N SER A 155 -30.21 9.63 22.43
CA SER A 155 -30.60 8.49 21.60
C SER A 155 -29.45 7.48 21.65
N ALA A 156 -29.64 6.37 22.34
CA ALA A 156 -28.74 5.23 22.28
C ALA A 156 -28.66 4.79 20.83
N ALA A 157 -27.46 4.83 20.26
CA ALA A 157 -27.16 4.20 19.00
C ALA A 157 -27.60 2.73 19.10
N ALA A 158 -28.49 2.31 18.23
CA ALA A 158 -28.90 0.93 18.12
C ALA A 158 -27.66 0.08 17.88
N THR A 159 -27.32 -0.77 18.83
CA THR A 159 -26.40 -1.88 18.65
C THR A 159 -26.89 -2.68 17.45
N PRO A 160 -26.09 -2.91 16.38
CA PRO A 160 -26.51 -3.77 15.31
C PRO A 160 -26.75 -5.15 15.94
N SER A 161 -28.00 -5.61 15.89
CA SER A 161 -28.38 -6.98 16.23
C SER A 161 -27.67 -7.87 15.22
N GLY A 162 -26.54 -8.46 15.63
CA GLY A 162 -25.82 -9.45 14.85
C GLY A 162 -26.78 -10.61 14.57
N THR A 163 -27.26 -10.72 13.35
CA THR A 163 -27.75 -11.97 12.81
C THR A 163 -26.62 -12.97 13.00
N ALA A 164 -26.88 -14.10 13.68
CA ALA A 164 -25.90 -15.17 13.82
C ALA A 164 -25.30 -15.47 12.44
N GLU A 165 -23.99 -15.30 12.31
CA GLU A 165 -23.29 -15.55 11.07
C GLU A 165 -23.48 -17.03 10.70
N GLY A 166 -23.96 -17.35 9.49
CA GLY A 166 -24.17 -18.73 9.09
C GLY A 166 -22.86 -19.52 9.17
N GLU A 167 -22.95 -20.81 9.48
CA GLU A 167 -21.81 -21.72 9.61
C GLU A 167 -20.92 -21.71 8.35
N TYR A 168 -19.59 -21.60 8.52
CA TYR A 168 -18.62 -21.72 7.44
C TYR A 168 -18.26 -23.19 7.22
N VAL A 169 -18.43 -23.65 6.00
CA VAL A 169 -18.21 -25.05 5.61
C VAL A 169 -16.84 -25.20 4.95
N ALA A 170 -16.04 -26.15 5.41
CA ALA A 170 -14.77 -26.46 4.77
C ALA A 170 -14.99 -27.14 3.41
N ASN A 171 -14.26 -26.68 2.38
CA ASN A 171 -14.27 -27.29 1.05
C ASN A 171 -12.85 -27.79 0.69
N PRO A 172 -12.58 -29.11 0.80
CA PRO A 172 -11.25 -29.66 0.54
C PRO A 172 -10.88 -29.69 -0.95
N SER A 173 -11.78 -29.33 -1.86
CA SER A 173 -11.49 -29.27 -3.31
C SER A 173 -10.92 -27.92 -3.75
N ILE A 174 -10.81 -26.93 -2.85
CA ILE A 174 -10.18 -25.64 -3.12
C ILE A 174 -8.70 -25.76 -2.79
N GLY A 175 -7.84 -25.61 -3.79
CA GLY A 175 -6.39 -25.84 -3.66
C GLY A 175 -6.03 -27.34 -3.66
N ALA A 176 -4.90 -27.71 -3.03
CA ALA A 176 -4.35 -29.05 -3.07
C ALA A 176 -5.13 -30.09 -2.24
N GLY A 177 -5.94 -29.67 -1.28
CA GLY A 177 -6.62 -30.55 -0.33
C GLY A 177 -5.63 -31.25 0.63
N GLY A 178 -6.09 -32.31 1.28
CA GLY A 178 -5.25 -33.12 2.17
C GLY A 178 -6.02 -33.70 3.35
N SER A 179 -5.38 -34.65 4.06
CA SER A 179 -5.97 -35.31 5.25
C SER A 179 -5.44 -34.79 6.57
N SER A 180 -4.35 -34.01 6.56
CA SER A 180 -3.77 -33.40 7.78
C SER A 180 -4.15 -31.93 7.81
N PHE A 181 -5.08 -31.57 8.68
CA PHE A 181 -5.56 -30.19 8.82
C PHE A 181 -6.02 -29.88 10.26
N THR A 182 -6.10 -28.59 10.55
CA THR A 182 -6.74 -28.02 11.75
C THR A 182 -7.73 -26.96 11.31
N ASP A 183 -8.88 -26.91 11.96
CA ASP A 183 -9.99 -25.98 11.66
C ASP A 183 -10.18 -24.93 12.76
N SER A 184 -10.55 -23.72 12.37
CA SER A 184 -11.23 -22.73 13.19
C SER A 184 -12.60 -22.41 12.58
N ASP A 185 -13.27 -21.35 13.04
CA ASP A 185 -14.60 -20.99 12.53
C ASP A 185 -14.55 -20.61 11.04
N HIS A 186 -13.53 -19.83 10.61
CA HIS A 186 -13.46 -19.25 9.26
C HIS A 186 -12.33 -19.82 8.39
N PHE A 187 -11.42 -20.63 8.97
CA PHE A 187 -10.21 -21.08 8.29
C PHE A 187 -9.97 -22.57 8.45
N ARG A 188 -9.21 -23.11 7.50
CA ARG A 188 -8.62 -24.46 7.57
C ARG A 188 -7.16 -24.38 7.20
N VAL A 189 -6.27 -24.79 8.12
CA VAL A 189 -4.82 -24.87 7.88
C VAL A 189 -4.44 -26.32 7.60
N TYR A 190 -3.92 -26.58 6.40
CA TYR A 190 -3.38 -27.87 5.99
C TYR A 190 -1.87 -27.94 6.29
N ASN A 191 -1.43 -29.08 6.82
CA ASN A 191 -0.03 -29.40 7.11
C ASN A 191 0.67 -28.38 8.05
N GLY A 192 -0.06 -27.61 8.87
CA GLY A 192 0.49 -26.55 9.73
C GLY A 192 1.29 -27.06 10.93
N GLY A 193 1.19 -28.37 11.25
CA GLY A 193 1.92 -28.97 12.37
C GLY A 193 1.67 -28.23 13.68
N SER A 194 2.72 -27.94 14.43
CA SER A 194 2.63 -27.22 15.71
C SER A 194 2.31 -25.72 15.58
N LYS A 195 2.34 -25.16 14.37
CA LYS A 195 2.02 -23.75 14.11
C LYS A 195 0.54 -23.51 13.76
N ALA A 196 -0.22 -24.57 13.47
CA ALA A 196 -1.60 -24.46 13.01
C ALA A 196 -2.48 -23.63 13.94
N ASP A 197 -2.46 -23.92 15.25
CA ASP A 197 -3.32 -23.24 16.23
C ASP A 197 -2.98 -21.73 16.34
N ALA A 198 -1.69 -21.38 16.39
CA ALA A 198 -1.26 -19.99 16.44
C ALA A 198 -1.64 -19.24 15.16
N THR A 199 -1.52 -19.89 13.99
CA THR A 199 -1.93 -19.34 12.71
C THR A 199 -3.43 -19.07 12.66
N LEU A 200 -4.24 -20.02 13.12
CA LEU A 200 -5.68 -19.89 13.18
C LEU A 200 -6.11 -18.75 14.12
N GLN A 201 -5.54 -18.65 15.31
CA GLN A 201 -5.84 -17.55 16.24
C GLN A 201 -5.50 -16.18 15.63
N MET A 202 -4.37 -16.06 14.97
CA MET A 202 -3.96 -14.85 14.26
C MET A 202 -4.94 -14.49 13.13
N LEU A 203 -5.30 -15.45 12.29
CA LEU A 203 -6.21 -15.22 11.18
C LEU A 203 -7.65 -14.93 11.63
N GLU A 204 -8.13 -15.58 12.69
CA GLU A 204 -9.43 -15.25 13.29
C GLU A 204 -9.45 -13.82 13.84
N GLY A 205 -8.35 -13.37 14.46
CA GLY A 205 -8.20 -11.99 14.87
C GLY A 205 -8.21 -11.01 13.70
N ALA A 206 -7.56 -11.35 12.59
CA ALA A 206 -7.60 -10.55 11.37
C ALA A 206 -8.99 -10.55 10.73
N PHE A 207 -9.67 -11.69 10.68
CA PHE A 207 -11.05 -11.80 10.21
C PHE A 207 -12.00 -10.92 11.04
N ASP A 208 -11.92 -11.01 12.36
CA ASP A 208 -12.75 -10.20 13.27
C ASP A 208 -12.53 -8.70 13.05
N CYS A 209 -11.28 -8.27 12.84
CA CYS A 209 -10.96 -6.87 12.56
C CYS A 209 -11.55 -6.42 11.21
N PHE A 210 -11.19 -7.08 10.13
CA PHE A 210 -11.49 -6.55 8.80
C PHE A 210 -12.91 -6.89 8.33
N ILE A 211 -13.42 -8.08 8.64
CA ILE A 211 -14.74 -8.49 8.18
C ILE A 211 -15.82 -8.03 9.17
N ASN A 212 -15.68 -8.38 10.47
CA ASN A 212 -16.74 -8.11 11.44
C ASN A 212 -16.75 -6.66 11.90
N THR A 213 -15.56 -6.04 12.11
CA THR A 213 -15.45 -4.67 12.64
C THR A 213 -15.43 -3.63 11.54
N LEU A 214 -14.57 -3.78 10.52
CA LEU A 214 -14.43 -2.81 9.44
C LEU A 214 -15.40 -3.05 8.27
N GLY A 215 -16.14 -4.18 8.28
CA GLY A 215 -17.26 -4.44 7.39
C GLY A 215 -16.88 -4.75 5.94
N PHE A 216 -15.64 -5.20 5.68
CA PHE A 216 -15.29 -5.72 4.36
C PHE A 216 -16.12 -6.95 4.03
N ARG A 217 -16.38 -7.19 2.75
CA ARG A 217 -17.12 -8.37 2.30
C ARG A 217 -16.38 -9.64 2.74
N SER A 218 -17.13 -10.60 3.31
CA SER A 218 -16.58 -11.83 3.84
C SER A 218 -15.83 -12.64 2.78
N THR A 219 -14.64 -13.12 3.14
CA THR A 219 -13.84 -14.04 2.32
C THR A 219 -14.42 -15.44 2.22
N GLY A 220 -15.46 -15.76 3.00
CA GLY A 220 -16.23 -16.99 2.85
C GLY A 220 -17.27 -16.97 1.75
N LEU A 221 -17.56 -15.82 1.16
CA LEU A 221 -18.54 -15.66 0.07
C LEU A 221 -17.83 -15.76 -1.29
N SER A 222 -18.32 -16.63 -2.16
CA SER A 222 -17.74 -16.81 -3.48
C SER A 222 -17.68 -15.50 -4.29
N TYR A 223 -16.57 -15.27 -4.97
CA TYR A 223 -16.46 -14.20 -5.99
C TYR A 223 -17.53 -14.32 -7.06
N ASN A 224 -17.91 -15.57 -7.43
CA ASN A 224 -18.88 -15.86 -8.47
C ASN A 224 -20.34 -15.66 -8.01
N ASP A 225 -20.60 -15.51 -6.70
CA ASP A 225 -21.95 -15.28 -6.17
C ASP A 225 -22.29 -13.78 -6.22
N ALA A 226 -23.22 -13.40 -7.09
CA ALA A 226 -23.64 -12.01 -7.25
C ALA A 226 -24.56 -11.52 -6.12
N SER A 227 -25.22 -12.44 -5.40
CA SER A 227 -26.25 -12.13 -4.40
C SER A 227 -25.75 -12.21 -2.95
N ASP A 228 -24.54 -12.71 -2.74
CA ASP A 228 -23.94 -12.98 -1.43
C ASP A 228 -24.81 -13.89 -0.53
N SER A 229 -25.64 -14.73 -1.15
CA SER A 229 -26.59 -15.64 -0.48
C SER A 229 -26.13 -17.09 -0.45
N GLY A 230 -24.97 -17.39 -1.03
CA GLY A 230 -24.40 -18.74 -1.09
C GLY A 230 -23.87 -19.23 0.25
N THR A 231 -23.52 -20.53 0.28
CA THR A 231 -22.87 -21.16 1.44
C THR A 231 -21.54 -20.48 1.70
N LYS A 232 -21.30 -20.07 2.95
CA LYS A 232 -20.02 -19.55 3.37
C LYS A 232 -18.99 -20.67 3.48
N THR A 233 -17.83 -20.46 2.90
CA THR A 233 -16.75 -21.45 2.82
C THR A 233 -15.54 -20.97 3.63
N LYS A 234 -14.92 -21.88 4.40
CA LYS A 234 -13.66 -21.59 5.09
C LYS A 234 -12.55 -21.32 4.09
N VAL A 235 -11.68 -20.35 4.39
CA VAL A 235 -10.48 -20.11 3.60
C VAL A 235 -9.46 -21.21 3.90
N ASN A 236 -8.95 -21.88 2.86
CA ASN A 236 -7.91 -22.90 3.00
C ASN A 236 -6.52 -22.26 2.99
N ILE A 237 -5.68 -22.64 3.93
CA ILE A 237 -4.28 -22.24 4.03
C ILE A 237 -3.41 -23.50 3.98
N TYR A 238 -2.47 -23.54 3.06
CA TYR A 238 -1.55 -24.64 2.87
C TYR A 238 -0.16 -24.27 3.36
N SER A 239 0.32 -24.94 4.41
CA SER A 239 1.72 -24.87 4.81
C SER A 239 2.55 -25.66 3.81
N VAL A 240 3.51 -24.99 3.17
CA VAL A 240 4.40 -25.57 2.16
C VAL A 240 5.85 -25.45 2.57
N SER A 241 6.71 -26.35 2.07
CA SER A 241 8.15 -26.34 2.43
C SER A 241 8.93 -25.21 1.74
N ALA A 242 8.48 -24.77 0.57
CA ALA A 242 9.10 -23.70 -0.20
C ALA A 242 8.14 -23.18 -1.28
N LEU A 243 8.31 -21.92 -1.63
CA LEU A 243 7.75 -21.25 -2.81
C LEU A 243 8.90 -20.60 -3.57
N GLU A 244 8.83 -20.55 -4.90
CA GLU A 244 9.87 -19.93 -5.70
C GLU A 244 9.80 -18.41 -5.58
N GLY A 245 10.76 -17.82 -4.84
CA GLY A 245 10.89 -16.37 -4.69
C GLY A 245 9.85 -15.69 -3.82
N ALA A 246 9.02 -16.45 -3.06
CA ALA A 246 7.97 -15.91 -2.21
C ALA A 246 7.93 -16.61 -0.84
N ALA A 247 7.43 -15.91 0.19
CA ALA A 247 7.15 -16.47 1.51
C ALA A 247 5.69 -16.93 1.64
N GLY A 248 4.78 -16.32 0.91
CA GLY A 248 3.39 -16.68 0.77
C GLY A 248 2.87 -16.34 -0.61
N VAL A 249 1.73 -16.88 -0.98
CA VAL A 249 1.01 -16.57 -2.23
C VAL A 249 -0.49 -16.79 -2.00
N MET A 250 -1.30 -15.82 -2.35
CA MET A 250 -2.74 -16.00 -2.46
C MET A 250 -3.11 -16.48 -3.87
N HIS A 251 -3.91 -17.51 -3.94
CA HIS A 251 -4.48 -18.06 -5.18
C HIS A 251 -5.99 -17.88 -5.21
N SER A 252 -6.55 -17.81 -6.41
CA SER A 252 -8.01 -17.87 -6.62
C SER A 252 -8.40 -19.14 -7.38
N ASP A 253 -9.36 -19.86 -6.86
CA ASP A 253 -10.01 -20.97 -7.58
C ASP A 253 -11.16 -20.44 -8.42
N ALA A 254 -10.97 -20.36 -9.73
CA ALA A 254 -11.97 -19.79 -10.65
C ALA A 254 -13.28 -20.58 -10.69
N SER A 255 -13.27 -21.89 -10.39
CA SER A 255 -14.45 -22.74 -10.44
C SER A 255 -15.38 -22.49 -9.27
N THR A 256 -14.83 -22.24 -8.10
CA THR A 256 -15.57 -21.97 -6.86
C THR A 256 -15.67 -20.48 -6.55
N GLY A 257 -14.82 -19.64 -7.15
CA GLY A 257 -14.72 -18.22 -6.83
C GLY A 257 -14.13 -17.96 -5.44
N MET A 258 -13.35 -18.90 -4.89
CA MET A 258 -12.76 -18.79 -3.56
C MET A 258 -11.28 -18.51 -3.62
N ALA A 259 -10.79 -17.71 -2.68
CA ALA A 259 -9.36 -17.55 -2.42
C ALA A 259 -8.83 -18.68 -1.51
N TYR A 260 -7.55 -19.05 -1.70
CA TYR A 260 -6.81 -19.89 -0.78
C TYR A 260 -5.34 -19.43 -0.72
N LEU A 261 -4.64 -19.81 0.34
CA LEU A 261 -3.27 -19.34 0.58
C LEU A 261 -2.29 -20.53 0.56
N GLU A 262 -1.10 -20.31 0.00
CA GLU A 262 0.08 -21.13 0.23
C GLU A 262 1.11 -20.29 0.98
N VAL A 263 1.59 -20.77 2.12
CA VAL A 263 2.56 -20.06 2.96
C VAL A 263 3.68 -21.00 3.34
N VAL A 264 4.93 -20.56 3.15
CA VAL A 264 6.11 -21.33 3.56
C VAL A 264 6.07 -21.54 5.06
N ASP A 265 6.28 -22.78 5.51
CA ASP A 265 6.12 -23.22 6.90
C ASP A 265 6.76 -22.28 7.93
N THR A 266 7.97 -21.78 7.65
CA THR A 266 8.67 -20.85 8.55
C THR A 266 7.92 -19.56 8.81
N TYR A 267 7.08 -19.10 7.87
CA TYR A 267 6.34 -17.82 7.94
C TYR A 267 4.86 -17.98 8.30
N LEU A 268 4.38 -19.23 8.50
CA LEU A 268 2.96 -19.54 8.64
C LEU A 268 2.25 -18.76 9.77
N SER A 269 2.92 -18.51 10.88
CA SER A 269 2.38 -17.74 12.01
C SER A 269 2.91 -16.30 12.09
N MET A 270 3.48 -15.79 10.99
CA MET A 270 4.00 -14.42 10.92
C MET A 270 2.96 -13.49 10.27
N PRO A 271 2.45 -12.46 10.96
CA PRO A 271 1.40 -11.61 10.41
C PRO A 271 1.84 -10.82 9.17
N GLY A 272 3.11 -10.41 9.09
CA GLY A 272 3.65 -9.73 7.90
C GLY A 272 3.60 -10.58 6.62
N VAL A 273 3.43 -11.89 6.72
CA VAL A 273 3.27 -12.80 5.58
C VAL A 273 1.85 -13.33 5.51
N THR A 274 1.40 -14.10 6.50
CA THR A 274 0.12 -14.81 6.39
C THR A 274 -1.08 -13.88 6.41
N VAL A 275 -1.05 -12.78 7.18
CA VAL A 275 -2.11 -11.76 7.14
C VAL A 275 -2.01 -10.90 5.88
N HIS A 276 -0.81 -10.70 5.32
CA HIS A 276 -0.63 -10.06 4.01
C HIS A 276 -1.33 -10.89 2.91
N GLU A 277 -1.08 -12.19 2.84
CA GLU A 277 -1.74 -13.07 1.87
C GLU A 277 -3.27 -13.13 2.09
N PHE A 278 -3.70 -13.12 3.35
CA PHE A 278 -5.12 -12.98 3.66
C PHE A 278 -5.67 -11.62 3.20
N GLY A 279 -4.87 -10.55 3.24
CA GLY A 279 -5.18 -9.24 2.68
C GLY A 279 -5.48 -9.29 1.18
N HIS A 280 -4.71 -10.04 0.41
CA HIS A 280 -5.04 -10.33 -1.00
C HIS A 280 -6.37 -11.08 -1.12
N GLY A 281 -6.64 -12.03 -0.23
CA GLY A 281 -7.93 -12.72 -0.17
C GLY A 281 -9.08 -11.75 0.11
N ILE A 282 -8.95 -10.86 1.10
CA ILE A 282 -9.93 -9.81 1.38
C ILE A 282 -10.16 -8.96 0.13
N HIS A 283 -9.09 -8.49 -0.50
CA HIS A 283 -9.17 -7.66 -1.70
C HIS A 283 -9.89 -8.38 -2.86
N TYR A 284 -9.52 -9.64 -3.15
CA TYR A 284 -10.17 -10.46 -4.17
C TYR A 284 -11.69 -10.54 -3.95
N HIS A 285 -12.10 -10.77 -2.72
CA HIS A 285 -13.53 -10.91 -2.37
C HIS A 285 -14.31 -9.58 -2.37
N GLN A 286 -13.65 -8.40 -2.44
CA GLN A 286 -14.34 -7.13 -2.73
C GLN A 286 -14.81 -7.02 -4.19
N LYS A 287 -14.29 -7.83 -5.11
CA LYS A 287 -14.63 -7.97 -6.53
C LYS A 287 -14.25 -6.79 -7.42
N THR A 288 -14.52 -5.57 -7.00
CA THR A 288 -14.56 -4.39 -7.86
C THR A 288 -13.22 -4.00 -8.48
N TRP A 289 -12.11 -4.17 -7.77
CA TRP A 289 -10.77 -3.87 -8.30
C TRP A 289 -10.16 -5.03 -9.09
N VAL A 290 -10.75 -6.22 -9.01
CA VAL A 290 -10.22 -7.43 -9.65
C VAL A 290 -10.42 -7.36 -11.17
N GLY A 291 -9.36 -7.64 -11.92
CA GLY A 291 -9.40 -7.61 -13.39
C GLY A 291 -9.46 -6.20 -13.99
N GLN A 292 -9.17 -5.17 -13.19
CA GLN A 292 -9.05 -3.77 -13.63
C GLN A 292 -7.57 -3.42 -13.82
N THR A 293 -7.19 -2.95 -15.00
CA THR A 293 -5.79 -2.74 -15.38
C THR A 293 -5.07 -1.75 -14.45
N ASN A 294 -5.75 -0.66 -14.07
CA ASN A 294 -5.14 0.44 -13.33
C ASN A 294 -5.22 0.28 -11.80
N THR A 295 -5.71 -0.86 -11.31
CA THR A 295 -5.71 -1.19 -9.89
C THR A 295 -4.65 -2.23 -9.51
N GLY A 296 -4.00 -2.88 -10.48
CA GLY A 296 -3.14 -4.05 -10.25
C GLY A 296 -2.01 -3.82 -9.24
N ALA A 297 -1.23 -2.73 -9.39
CA ALA A 297 -0.14 -2.43 -8.46
C ALA A 297 -0.64 -2.09 -7.04
N TRP A 298 -1.88 -1.61 -6.90
CA TRP A 298 -2.47 -1.27 -5.62
C TRP A 298 -2.82 -2.49 -4.74
N TRP A 299 -2.81 -3.69 -5.30
CA TRP A 299 -3.12 -4.91 -4.55
C TRP A 299 -2.09 -5.20 -3.47
N GLU A 300 -0.79 -5.00 -3.78
CA GLU A 300 0.28 -5.14 -2.79
C GLU A 300 0.20 -4.05 -1.72
N THR A 301 -0.09 -2.82 -2.12
CA THR A 301 -0.33 -1.72 -1.19
C THR A 301 -1.48 -2.04 -0.23
N PHE A 302 -2.57 -2.63 -0.74
CA PHE A 302 -3.73 -3.02 0.07
C PHE A 302 -3.40 -4.17 1.03
N ALA A 303 -2.72 -5.22 0.55
CA ALA A 303 -2.35 -6.37 1.36
C ALA A 303 -1.39 -5.99 2.50
N ASN A 304 -0.40 -5.12 2.22
CA ASN A 304 0.50 -4.58 3.24
C ASN A 304 -0.23 -3.67 4.24
N TRP A 305 -1.21 -2.86 3.78
CA TRP A 305 -2.03 -2.10 4.71
C TRP A 305 -2.83 -3.02 5.65
N ILE A 306 -3.40 -4.12 5.16
CA ILE A 306 -4.07 -5.14 5.99
C ILE A 306 -3.10 -5.70 7.04
N ALA A 307 -1.92 -6.16 6.62
CA ALA A 307 -0.93 -6.74 7.52
C ALA A 307 -0.45 -5.73 8.58
N GLU A 308 -0.05 -4.53 8.17
CA GLU A 308 0.46 -3.49 9.08
C GLU A 308 -0.63 -2.97 10.03
N THR A 309 -1.87 -2.80 9.55
CA THR A 309 -3.01 -2.43 10.39
C THR A 309 -3.30 -3.50 11.44
N TYR A 310 -3.30 -4.78 11.03
CA TYR A 310 -3.47 -5.88 11.96
C TYR A 310 -2.35 -5.95 13.00
N LYS A 311 -1.11 -5.76 12.61
CA LYS A 311 0.07 -5.87 13.48
C LYS A 311 0.05 -4.90 14.66
N SER A 312 -0.32 -3.64 14.44
CA SER A 312 -0.10 -2.62 15.47
C SER A 312 -1.05 -1.43 15.45
N HIS A 313 -1.92 -1.27 14.46
CA HIS A 313 -2.83 -0.12 14.42
C HIS A 313 -4.02 -0.31 15.39
N ASP A 314 -4.51 0.80 15.96
CA ASP A 314 -5.62 0.80 16.91
C ASP A 314 -6.94 0.28 16.32
N LEU A 315 -7.14 0.38 15.01
CA LEU A 315 -8.31 -0.18 14.32
C LEU A 315 -8.53 -1.66 14.61
N CYS A 316 -7.45 -2.44 14.79
CA CYS A 316 -7.52 -3.87 15.10
C CYS A 316 -7.21 -4.21 16.58
N ALA A 317 -7.03 -3.23 17.47
CA ALA A 317 -6.62 -3.47 18.84
C ALA A 317 -7.59 -4.39 19.61
N ALA A 318 -8.90 -4.14 19.49
CA ALA A 318 -9.93 -4.97 20.16
C ALA A 318 -9.93 -6.42 19.64
N SER A 319 -9.77 -6.60 18.34
CA SER A 319 -9.70 -7.93 17.71
C SER A 319 -8.43 -8.67 18.10
N ARG A 320 -7.27 -8.01 18.12
CA ARG A 320 -6.03 -8.61 18.66
C ARG A 320 -6.22 -9.06 20.10
N GLN A 321 -6.74 -8.18 20.96
CA GLN A 321 -6.99 -8.51 22.36
C GLN A 321 -7.93 -9.71 22.53
N LYS A 322 -9.03 -9.75 21.74
CA LYS A 322 -10.01 -10.85 21.77
C LYS A 322 -9.39 -12.20 21.44
N PHE A 323 -8.42 -12.23 20.53
CA PHE A 323 -7.74 -13.45 20.08
C PHE A 323 -6.34 -13.65 20.68
N GLY A 324 -5.99 -12.90 21.74
CA GLY A 324 -4.73 -13.08 22.47
C GLY A 324 -3.49 -12.77 21.63
N GLN A 325 -3.61 -11.82 20.68
CA GLN A 325 -2.53 -11.43 19.77
C GLN A 325 -1.85 -10.16 20.28
N GLU A 326 -0.54 -10.20 20.38
CA GLU A 326 0.28 -9.05 20.76
C GLU A 326 0.50 -8.11 19.57
N THR A 327 0.80 -6.84 19.87
CA THR A 327 1.27 -5.89 18.86
C THR A 327 2.71 -6.20 18.46
N SER A 328 3.04 -5.99 17.20
CA SER A 328 4.40 -6.10 16.71
C SER A 328 4.85 -4.79 16.04
N ALA A 329 6.17 -4.63 15.87
CA ALA A 329 6.72 -3.44 15.22
C ALA A 329 6.23 -3.29 13.78
N SER A 330 6.12 -2.04 13.31
CA SER A 330 5.88 -1.76 11.91
C SER A 330 7.08 -2.18 11.04
N GLU A 331 6.80 -2.72 9.88
CA GLU A 331 7.79 -3.07 8.84
C GLU A 331 7.90 -1.97 7.78
N ILE A 332 7.64 -0.72 8.14
CA ILE A 332 7.78 0.42 7.22
C ILE A 332 9.22 0.55 6.71
N GLU A 333 9.40 0.51 5.41
CA GLU A 333 10.70 0.74 4.77
C GLU A 333 10.89 2.22 4.47
N LEU A 334 11.52 2.94 5.40
CA LEU A 334 11.66 4.39 5.33
C LEU A 334 12.55 4.86 4.17
N SER A 335 13.45 4.02 3.68
CA SER A 335 14.22 4.30 2.47
C SER A 335 13.31 4.43 1.24
N LYS A 336 12.20 3.69 1.19
CA LYS A 336 11.21 3.77 0.11
C LYS A 336 10.17 4.87 0.34
N THR A 337 9.62 4.94 1.56
CA THR A 337 8.53 5.87 1.85
C THR A 337 8.98 7.32 2.02
N ILE A 338 10.21 7.55 2.48
CA ILE A 338 10.76 8.91 2.73
C ILE A 338 11.88 9.25 1.75
N SER A 339 12.95 8.43 1.69
CA SER A 339 14.07 8.76 0.82
C SER A 339 13.70 8.73 -0.67
N ASP A 340 12.81 7.82 -1.07
CA ASP A 340 12.31 7.71 -2.44
C ASP A 340 10.89 8.32 -2.63
N SER A 341 10.46 9.21 -1.73
CA SER A 341 9.15 9.88 -1.76
C SER A 341 8.84 10.62 -3.07
N TYR A 342 9.85 10.93 -3.88
CA TYR A 342 9.71 11.57 -5.18
C TYR A 342 9.12 10.65 -6.26
N GLN A 343 9.09 9.34 -6.05
CA GLN A 343 8.51 8.38 -7.01
C GLN A 343 7.01 8.57 -7.16
N VAL A 344 6.43 7.98 -8.21
CA VAL A 344 4.97 7.87 -8.36
C VAL A 344 4.40 7.20 -7.12
N ILE A 345 3.30 7.73 -6.60
CA ILE A 345 2.74 7.31 -5.29
C ILE A 345 2.55 5.79 -5.18
N VAL A 346 2.16 5.11 -6.25
CA VAL A 346 2.15 3.64 -6.36
C VAL A 346 2.82 3.24 -7.68
N ASP A 347 4.06 2.80 -7.57
CA ASP A 347 4.93 2.37 -8.66
C ASP A 347 5.25 0.88 -8.51
N GLY A 348 4.61 0.04 -9.34
CA GLY A 348 4.84 -1.40 -9.43
C GLY A 348 5.83 -1.79 -10.54
N THR A 349 6.55 -0.83 -11.14
CA THR A 349 7.56 -1.16 -12.17
C THR A 349 8.71 -1.95 -11.57
N SER A 350 9.35 -2.77 -12.41
CA SER A 350 10.45 -3.63 -12.00
C SER A 350 11.54 -2.87 -11.26
N GLY A 351 11.84 -3.30 -10.05
CA GLY A 351 12.92 -2.74 -9.21
C GLY A 351 12.53 -1.49 -8.41
N SER A 352 11.30 -0.95 -8.54
CA SER A 352 10.84 0.18 -7.73
C SER A 352 10.65 -0.25 -6.27
N GLY A 353 9.96 -1.38 -6.04
CA GLY A 353 9.56 -1.85 -4.72
C GLY A 353 8.58 -0.92 -3.99
N ASN A 354 8.23 0.21 -4.61
CA ASN A 354 7.42 1.26 -3.99
C ASN A 354 5.99 0.80 -3.69
N TYR A 355 5.35 0.03 -4.59
CA TYR A 355 3.97 -0.42 -4.42
C TYR A 355 3.76 -1.31 -3.18
N TYR A 356 4.79 -2.01 -2.73
CA TYR A 356 4.77 -2.68 -1.42
C TYR A 356 4.79 -1.69 -0.27
N GLN A 357 5.41 -0.52 -0.45
CA GLN A 357 5.66 0.45 0.60
C GLN A 357 4.72 1.66 0.56
N ALA A 358 3.73 1.69 -0.33
CA ALA A 358 2.76 2.78 -0.41
C ALA A 358 1.61 2.68 0.63
N TRP A 359 1.55 1.62 1.43
CA TRP A 359 0.53 1.38 2.44
C TRP A 359 0.38 2.51 3.50
N PRO A 360 1.40 3.33 3.86
CA PRO A 360 1.21 4.46 4.77
C PRO A 360 0.19 5.48 4.27
N PHE A 361 0.03 5.59 2.94
CA PHE A 361 -1.03 6.41 2.36
C PHE A 361 -2.43 5.91 2.78
N PHE A 362 -2.67 4.62 2.72
CA PHE A 362 -3.93 4.02 3.18
C PHE A 362 -4.12 4.16 4.70
N THR A 363 -3.05 4.04 5.47
CA THR A 363 -3.09 4.30 6.92
C THR A 363 -3.48 5.75 7.21
N TYR A 364 -2.90 6.73 6.52
CA TYR A 364 -3.30 8.12 6.64
C TYR A 364 -4.80 8.34 6.33
N LEU A 365 -5.30 7.76 5.23
CA LEU A 365 -6.71 7.89 4.84
C LEU A 365 -7.65 7.29 5.89
N THR A 366 -7.30 6.13 6.44
CA THR A 366 -8.15 5.40 7.39
C THR A 366 -8.05 5.92 8.82
N SER A 367 -6.91 6.47 9.22
CA SER A 367 -6.74 7.17 10.51
C SER A 367 -7.35 8.57 10.48
N ASN A 368 -7.35 9.21 9.34
CA ASN A 368 -7.88 10.55 9.09
C ASN A 368 -7.51 11.59 10.16
N PRO A 369 -6.21 11.81 10.43
CA PRO A 369 -5.78 12.71 11.48
C PRO A 369 -6.13 14.19 11.19
N ASP A 370 -6.38 14.54 9.92
CA ASP A 370 -6.83 15.87 9.48
C ASP A 370 -8.35 16.06 9.54
N LYS A 371 -9.11 15.01 9.88
CA LYS A 371 -10.58 15.03 9.99
C LYS A 371 -11.29 15.48 8.69
N ILE A 372 -10.76 15.04 7.56
CA ILE A 372 -11.34 15.30 6.24
C ILE A 372 -12.65 14.52 6.13
N GLU A 373 -13.73 15.19 5.77
CA GLU A 373 -15.03 14.55 5.58
C GLU A 373 -14.98 13.51 4.46
N GLY A 374 -15.56 12.34 4.70
CA GLY A 374 -15.53 11.18 3.81
C GLY A 374 -14.35 10.24 4.04
N LEU A 375 -13.32 10.65 4.81
CA LEU A 375 -12.22 9.78 5.21
C LEU A 375 -12.41 9.23 6.63
N GLY A 376 -11.71 8.13 6.94
CA GLY A 376 -11.74 7.44 8.24
C GLY A 376 -11.69 5.93 8.07
N SER A 377 -11.99 5.17 9.12
CA SER A 377 -11.85 3.71 9.16
C SER A 377 -12.58 2.97 8.02
N ASP A 378 -13.64 3.54 7.46
CA ASP A 378 -14.42 2.96 6.35
C ASP A 378 -13.90 3.35 4.95
N THR A 379 -12.88 4.21 4.85
CA THR A 379 -12.43 4.79 3.56
C THR A 379 -12.13 3.73 2.51
N LEU A 380 -11.30 2.74 2.83
CA LEU A 380 -10.91 1.73 1.83
C LEU A 380 -12.07 0.83 1.42
N ARG A 381 -12.96 0.53 2.34
CA ARG A 381 -14.20 -0.18 2.03
C ARG A 381 -15.06 0.66 1.08
N GLN A 382 -15.24 1.95 1.35
CA GLN A 382 -15.97 2.86 0.47
C GLN A 382 -15.31 3.00 -0.90
N MET A 383 -13.98 3.03 -0.96
CA MET A 383 -13.26 3.03 -2.24
C MET A 383 -13.54 1.77 -3.07
N ASN A 384 -13.66 0.61 -2.44
CA ASN A 384 -14.09 -0.61 -3.15
C ASN A 384 -15.55 -0.53 -3.60
N LEU A 385 -16.47 -0.11 -2.72
CA LEU A 385 -17.90 -0.04 -3.03
C LEU A 385 -18.26 0.99 -4.12
N GLN A 386 -17.51 2.11 -4.17
CA GLN A 386 -17.76 3.20 -5.13
C GLN A 386 -16.93 3.06 -6.42
N TYR A 387 -16.11 2.02 -6.53
CA TYR A 387 -15.37 1.75 -7.77
C TYR A 387 -16.35 1.36 -8.88
N LYS A 388 -16.16 1.95 -10.06
CA LYS A 388 -16.97 1.63 -11.23
C LYS A 388 -16.33 0.47 -11.99
N GLU A 389 -16.84 -0.73 -11.78
CA GLU A 389 -16.34 -1.92 -12.48
C GLU A 389 -16.29 -1.71 -14.00
N ASN A 390 -15.21 -2.16 -14.62
CA ASN A 390 -14.90 -1.99 -16.05
C ASN A 390 -14.64 -0.53 -16.50
N SER A 391 -14.39 0.39 -15.58
CA SER A 391 -13.98 1.76 -15.92
C SER A 391 -12.47 1.90 -16.13
N ASP A 392 -11.69 0.95 -15.62
CA ASP A 392 -10.22 1.04 -15.50
C ASP A 392 -9.73 2.31 -14.78
N GLU A 393 -10.58 2.95 -13.99
CA GLU A 393 -10.14 4.08 -13.16
C GLU A 393 -9.14 3.63 -12.09
N THR A 394 -8.24 4.52 -11.69
CA THR A 394 -7.32 4.23 -10.59
C THR A 394 -8.03 4.40 -9.24
N PRO A 395 -7.51 3.82 -8.15
CA PRO A 395 -8.01 4.09 -6.80
C PRO A 395 -8.05 5.58 -6.43
N LEU A 396 -7.18 6.42 -7.02
CA LEU A 396 -7.19 7.87 -6.79
C LEU A 396 -8.44 8.57 -7.34
N HIS A 397 -9.00 8.11 -8.45
CA HIS A 397 -10.28 8.63 -8.97
C HIS A 397 -11.42 8.32 -8.00
N VAL A 398 -11.39 7.14 -7.39
CA VAL A 398 -12.39 6.76 -6.39
C VAL A 398 -12.21 7.55 -5.12
N LEU A 399 -10.97 7.73 -4.66
CA LEU A 399 -10.64 8.54 -3.50
C LEU A 399 -11.18 9.98 -3.65
N ALA A 400 -11.04 10.57 -4.85
CA ALA A 400 -11.58 11.91 -5.14
C ALA A 400 -13.10 12.01 -4.95
N ARG A 401 -13.83 10.88 -5.05
CA ARG A 401 -15.27 10.82 -4.77
C ARG A 401 -15.59 10.54 -3.30
N VAL A 402 -14.74 9.78 -2.63
CA VAL A 402 -14.92 9.40 -1.22
C VAL A 402 -14.56 10.57 -0.30
N ALA A 403 -13.47 11.28 -0.58
CA ALA A 403 -13.02 12.42 0.21
C ALA A 403 -13.85 13.67 -0.11
N THR A 404 -15.07 13.76 0.45
CA THR A 404 -16.01 14.86 0.14
C THR A 404 -15.61 16.21 0.75
N GLY A 405 -14.78 16.20 1.80
CA GLY A 405 -14.33 17.40 2.52
C GLY A 405 -13.10 18.09 1.93
N ALA A 406 -12.44 17.49 0.92
CA ALA A 406 -11.22 18.04 0.34
C ALA A 406 -10.98 17.54 -1.09
N SER A 407 -10.25 18.31 -1.89
CA SER A 407 -9.80 17.88 -3.22
C SER A 407 -8.68 16.85 -3.12
N LEU A 408 -8.51 16.04 -4.18
CA LEU A 408 -7.50 14.98 -4.22
C LEU A 408 -6.07 15.53 -4.03
N ASP A 409 -5.74 16.65 -4.67
CA ASP A 409 -4.45 17.32 -4.55
C ASP A 409 -4.16 17.72 -3.09
N TYR A 410 -5.17 18.24 -2.37
CA TYR A 410 -5.04 18.55 -0.94
C TYR A 410 -4.82 17.29 -0.09
N VAL A 411 -5.61 16.22 -0.31
CA VAL A 411 -5.49 14.96 0.45
C VAL A 411 -4.08 14.38 0.31
N VAL A 412 -3.57 14.29 -0.93
CA VAL A 412 -2.22 13.75 -1.19
C VAL A 412 -1.13 14.69 -0.66
N GLY A 413 -1.28 15.99 -0.85
CA GLY A 413 -0.33 16.97 -0.31
C GLY A 413 -0.25 16.93 1.21
N ARG A 414 -1.40 16.79 1.89
CA ARG A 414 -1.45 16.67 3.34
C ARG A 414 -0.87 15.34 3.84
N TYR A 415 -1.11 14.23 3.13
CA TYR A 415 -0.42 12.97 3.40
C TYR A 415 1.11 13.15 3.41
N TRP A 416 1.67 13.76 2.37
CA TRP A 416 3.11 13.98 2.30
C TRP A 416 3.64 14.93 3.38
N ALA A 417 2.86 15.96 3.73
CA ALA A 417 3.20 16.84 4.84
C ALA A 417 3.33 16.06 6.17
N ARG A 418 2.41 15.11 6.42
CA ARG A 418 2.45 14.23 7.60
C ARG A 418 3.58 13.22 7.54
N MET A 419 3.94 12.75 6.35
CA MET A 419 5.08 11.86 6.16
C MET A 419 6.43 12.52 6.50
N ALA A 420 6.52 13.84 6.58
CA ALA A 420 7.75 14.51 7.06
C ALA A 420 8.17 14.05 8.46
N TYR A 421 7.20 13.62 9.28
CA TYR A 421 7.42 13.07 10.62
C TYR A 421 6.67 11.75 10.87
N VAL A 422 6.13 11.13 9.82
CA VAL A 422 5.31 9.90 9.86
C VAL A 422 4.16 10.01 10.88
N ASP A 423 3.53 11.19 10.93
CA ASP A 423 2.36 11.49 11.76
C ASP A 423 1.05 11.11 11.04
N ILE A 424 0.91 9.82 10.75
CA ILE A 424 -0.20 9.25 9.96
C ILE A 424 -1.24 8.50 10.80
N GLY A 425 -1.16 8.62 12.14
CA GLY A 425 -2.07 7.93 13.05
C GLY A 425 -1.65 6.50 13.39
N MET A 426 -0.39 6.14 13.22
CA MET A 426 0.18 4.82 13.54
C MET A 426 1.49 4.97 14.34
N GLU A 427 1.41 4.79 15.65
CA GLU A 427 2.53 5.02 16.57
C GLU A 427 3.76 4.14 16.27
N SER A 428 3.55 2.88 15.88
CA SER A 428 4.66 1.98 15.55
C SER A 428 5.47 2.43 14.34
N ALA A 429 4.81 3.02 13.32
CA ALA A 429 5.48 3.60 12.15
C ALA A 429 6.22 4.89 12.53
N HIS A 430 5.61 5.75 13.37
CA HIS A 430 6.28 6.94 13.90
C HIS A 430 7.52 6.59 14.73
N THR A 431 7.44 5.56 15.58
CA THR A 431 8.56 5.05 16.37
C THR A 431 9.70 4.55 15.47
N ALA A 432 9.38 3.78 14.43
CA ALA A 432 10.37 3.34 13.45
C ALA A 432 11.07 4.54 12.78
N PHE A 433 10.30 5.56 12.38
CA PHE A 433 10.83 6.79 11.79
C PHE A 433 11.76 7.54 12.75
N THR A 434 11.35 7.78 13.99
CA THR A 434 12.16 8.54 14.95
C THR A 434 13.51 7.88 15.24
N SER A 435 13.57 6.54 15.19
CA SER A 435 14.81 5.78 15.37
C SER A 435 15.77 5.85 14.19
N GLN A 436 15.26 6.01 12.95
CA GLN A 436 16.04 5.89 11.71
C GLN A 436 16.20 7.20 10.93
N ARG A 437 15.42 8.25 11.23
CA ARG A 437 15.32 9.47 10.41
C ARG A 437 16.64 10.14 10.07
N LYS A 438 17.67 9.99 10.91
CA LYS A 438 19.00 10.58 10.68
C LYS A 438 19.81 9.88 9.58
N SER A 439 19.42 8.67 9.20
CA SER A 439 20.05 7.88 8.13
C SER A 439 19.34 7.98 6.79
N LEU A 440 18.21 8.70 6.72
CA LEU A 440 17.43 8.83 5.51
C LEU A 440 18.04 9.84 4.53
N ASN A 441 17.84 9.59 3.25
CA ASN A 441 18.34 10.48 2.19
C ASN A 441 17.31 11.57 1.89
N TYR A 442 17.64 12.81 2.29
CA TYR A 442 16.86 14.01 1.99
C TYR A 442 17.51 14.91 0.93
N ASP A 443 18.47 14.41 0.18
CA ASP A 443 19.26 15.16 -0.81
C ASP A 443 18.44 15.43 -2.09
N ASN A 444 17.35 16.18 -1.96
CA ASN A 444 16.35 16.44 -3.00
C ASN A 444 16.65 17.67 -3.86
N VAL A 445 17.47 18.62 -3.37
CA VAL A 445 17.67 19.92 -4.01
C VAL A 445 19.13 20.34 -4.02
N ASP A 446 19.50 21.15 -5.01
CA ASP A 446 20.80 21.81 -5.10
C ASP A 446 20.67 23.28 -4.68
N SER A 447 21.66 23.80 -3.94
CA SER A 447 21.75 25.22 -3.62
C SER A 447 22.21 26.01 -4.86
N SER A 448 21.45 27.06 -5.18
CA SER A 448 21.81 28.03 -6.24
C SER A 448 22.47 29.31 -5.67
N GLY A 449 22.72 29.33 -4.36
CA GLY A 449 23.28 30.48 -3.64
C GLY A 449 22.21 31.45 -3.10
N SER A 450 22.61 32.32 -2.17
CA SER A 450 21.72 33.35 -1.59
C SER A 450 20.35 32.86 -1.05
N GLY A 451 20.35 31.65 -0.45
CA GLY A 451 19.08 31.06 0.08
C GLY A 451 18.17 30.48 -0.99
N SER A 452 18.59 30.41 -2.26
CA SER A 452 17.83 29.83 -3.35
C SER A 452 18.24 28.38 -3.61
N TYR A 453 17.25 27.55 -3.96
CA TYR A 453 17.41 26.12 -4.20
C TYR A 453 16.62 25.68 -5.43
N LYS A 454 17.10 24.64 -6.10
CA LYS A 454 16.42 24.01 -7.23
C LYS A 454 16.35 22.50 -7.01
N VAL A 455 15.20 21.90 -7.35
CA VAL A 455 15.03 20.45 -7.33
C VAL A 455 16.06 19.77 -8.25
N LYS A 456 16.67 18.69 -7.77
CA LYS A 456 17.51 17.82 -8.58
C LYS A 456 16.65 17.09 -9.60
N SER A 457 17.03 17.09 -10.87
CA SER A 457 16.23 16.47 -11.94
C SER A 457 15.95 14.98 -11.68
N ALA A 458 16.90 14.25 -11.08
CA ALA A 458 16.74 12.85 -10.71
C ALA A 458 15.84 12.62 -9.49
N ARG A 459 15.48 13.68 -8.77
CA ARG A 459 14.67 13.65 -7.55
C ARG A 459 13.41 14.51 -7.68
N ALA A 460 13.11 14.98 -8.89
CA ALA A 460 11.91 15.76 -9.16
C ALA A 460 10.66 14.91 -8.87
N PRO A 461 9.73 15.38 -8.01
CA PRO A 461 8.57 14.60 -7.63
C PRO A 461 7.73 14.19 -8.84
N GLN A 462 7.55 12.90 -9.05
CA GLN A 462 6.69 12.33 -10.07
C GLN A 462 5.22 12.40 -9.65
N TYR A 463 4.31 11.85 -10.44
CA TYR A 463 2.87 11.91 -10.19
C TYR A 463 2.50 11.49 -8.76
N MET A 464 1.88 12.40 -8.02
CA MET A 464 1.49 12.23 -6.62
C MET A 464 2.64 11.90 -5.65
N GLY A 465 3.92 12.07 -6.06
CA GLY A 465 5.09 11.99 -5.21
C GLY A 465 5.48 13.36 -4.62
N ALA A 466 6.46 13.39 -3.71
CA ALA A 466 6.88 14.61 -3.02
C ALA A 466 8.38 14.64 -2.71
N ASN A 467 8.88 15.83 -2.43
CA ASN A 467 10.14 16.01 -1.72
C ASN A 467 9.87 16.48 -0.28
N ILE A 468 10.45 15.77 0.68
CA ILE A 468 10.52 16.17 2.08
C ILE A 468 11.90 16.81 2.28
N ILE A 469 11.94 18.06 2.73
CA ILE A 469 13.16 18.88 2.78
C ILE A 469 13.32 19.41 4.21
N PRO A 470 14.11 18.76 5.08
CA PRO A 470 14.41 19.25 6.41
C PRO A 470 15.17 20.58 6.34
N LEU A 471 14.85 21.50 7.25
CA LEU A 471 15.41 22.83 7.30
C LEU A 471 16.18 23.06 8.61
N THR A 472 17.30 23.77 8.51
CA THR A 472 18.03 24.30 9.66
C THR A 472 17.65 25.77 9.82
N THR A 473 16.99 26.11 10.93
CA THR A 473 16.49 27.45 11.20
C THR A 473 17.60 28.37 11.69
N SER A 474 17.59 29.62 11.24
CA SER A 474 18.45 30.69 11.68
C SER A 474 17.71 31.90 12.28
N ALA A 475 16.36 31.86 12.23
CA ALA A 475 15.45 32.86 12.78
C ALA A 475 14.19 32.19 13.32
N SER A 476 13.40 32.92 14.10
CA SER A 476 12.12 32.46 14.63
C SER A 476 11.01 32.40 13.58
N THR A 477 11.17 33.08 12.45
CA THR A 477 10.25 33.03 11.32
C THR A 477 10.97 32.47 10.11
N VAL A 478 10.44 31.43 9.50
CA VAL A 478 10.90 30.85 8.24
C VAL A 478 9.90 31.20 7.15
N SER A 479 10.39 31.75 6.03
CA SER A 479 9.54 32.09 4.88
C SER A 479 10.08 31.42 3.62
N VAL A 480 9.17 31.09 2.70
CA VAL A 480 9.51 30.51 1.41
C VAL A 480 8.73 31.18 0.28
N GLU A 481 9.40 31.35 -0.87
CA GLU A 481 8.78 31.65 -2.14
C GLU A 481 9.12 30.54 -3.13
N ILE A 482 8.11 29.91 -3.76
CA ILE A 482 8.26 28.74 -4.64
C ILE A 482 7.86 29.15 -6.06
N THR A 483 8.67 28.71 -7.04
CA THR A 483 8.31 28.77 -8.47
C THR A 483 8.30 27.35 -9.01
N ALA A 484 7.19 26.93 -9.62
CA ALA A 484 7.02 25.60 -10.17
C ALA A 484 6.45 25.64 -11.59
N ALA A 485 6.76 24.61 -12.39
CA ALA A 485 6.33 24.51 -13.78
C ALA A 485 4.86 24.09 -13.96
N SER A 486 4.27 23.46 -12.93
CA SER A 486 2.89 22.95 -12.94
C SER A 486 2.25 23.07 -11.55
N HIS A 487 0.99 22.63 -11.44
CA HIS A 487 0.28 22.64 -10.16
C HIS A 487 0.95 21.71 -9.14
N TYR A 488 1.03 22.15 -7.91
CA TYR A 488 1.64 21.45 -6.79
C TYR A 488 0.95 21.86 -5.48
N THR A 489 1.19 21.10 -4.42
CA THR A 489 0.92 21.51 -3.05
C THR A 489 2.22 21.63 -2.28
N ALA A 490 2.26 22.58 -1.34
CA ALA A 490 3.40 22.71 -0.47
C ALA A 490 2.97 23.07 0.96
N THR A 491 3.73 22.58 1.95
CA THR A 491 3.38 22.72 3.36
C THR A 491 4.66 22.81 4.20
N PHE A 492 4.69 23.68 5.19
CA PHE A 492 5.62 23.58 6.30
C PHE A 492 5.08 22.58 7.33
N ALA A 493 5.81 21.53 7.62
CA ALA A 493 5.58 20.62 8.75
C ALA A 493 6.53 21.00 9.88
N VAL A 494 6.00 21.29 11.06
CA VAL A 494 6.78 21.70 12.22
C VAL A 494 6.53 20.73 13.36
N TYR A 495 7.61 20.14 13.86
CA TYR A 495 7.60 19.12 14.91
C TYR A 495 8.14 19.72 16.21
N ALA A 496 7.33 19.67 17.25
CA ALA A 496 7.67 20.19 18.55
C ALA A 496 8.35 19.12 19.44
N SER A 497 9.08 19.56 20.45
CA SER A 497 9.78 18.68 21.38
C SER A 497 8.85 17.80 22.23
N ASP A 498 7.56 18.13 22.32
CA ASP A 498 6.53 17.33 22.99
C ASP A 498 5.94 16.22 22.10
N GLY A 499 6.43 16.08 20.86
CA GLY A 499 5.96 15.10 19.87
C GLY A 499 4.79 15.56 19.02
N THR A 500 4.26 16.77 19.23
CA THR A 500 3.17 17.29 18.39
C THR A 500 3.67 17.86 17.08
N THR A 501 2.88 17.71 16.01
CA THR A 501 3.18 18.26 14.69
C THR A 501 2.10 19.23 14.28
N ARG A 502 2.49 20.39 13.71
CA ARG A 502 1.58 21.34 13.07
C ARG A 502 1.96 21.55 11.60
N TYR A 503 0.97 21.88 10.81
CA TYR A 503 1.09 22.01 9.36
C TYR A 503 0.61 23.38 8.92
N VAL A 504 1.43 24.08 8.11
CA VAL A 504 1.12 25.40 7.57
C VAL A 504 1.20 25.34 6.04
N ASP A 505 0.04 25.37 5.39
CA ASP A 505 -0.05 25.31 3.94
C ASP A 505 0.50 26.58 3.28
N ILE A 506 1.28 26.38 2.21
CA ILE A 506 1.84 27.44 1.39
C ILE A 506 0.85 27.76 0.28
N THR A 507 0.34 28.99 0.25
CA THR A 507 -0.65 29.42 -0.70
C THR A 507 -0.09 30.52 -1.61
N ASN A 508 -0.56 30.57 -2.86
CA ASN A 508 -0.11 31.58 -3.83
C ASN A 508 1.44 31.65 -3.94
N ASN A 509 2.09 30.48 -3.89
CA ASN A 509 3.54 30.30 -4.00
C ASN A 509 4.38 30.89 -2.86
N THR A 510 3.78 31.46 -1.84
CA THR A 510 4.47 32.05 -0.70
C THR A 510 3.90 31.54 0.63
N GLY A 511 4.75 31.43 1.63
CA GLY A 511 4.32 31.05 2.97
C GLY A 511 5.35 31.40 4.02
N SER A 512 4.89 31.52 5.26
CA SER A 512 5.78 31.70 6.41
C SER A 512 5.24 30.93 7.61
N VAL A 513 6.15 30.52 8.48
CA VAL A 513 5.84 29.81 9.72
C VAL A 513 6.74 30.31 10.86
N GLU A 514 6.16 30.50 12.02
CA GLU A 514 6.89 30.74 13.25
C GLU A 514 7.45 29.40 13.78
N VAL A 515 8.72 29.39 14.14
CA VAL A 515 9.43 28.21 14.67
C VAL A 515 10.03 28.57 16.02
N ALA A 516 9.55 27.93 17.08
CA ALA A 516 10.07 28.12 18.42
C ALA A 516 11.42 27.41 18.62
N SER A 517 12.11 27.80 19.68
CA SER A 517 13.37 27.13 20.03
C SER A 517 13.14 25.65 20.35
N GLY A 518 13.88 24.77 19.68
CA GLY A 518 13.77 23.32 19.84
C GLY A 518 12.74 22.65 18.93
N GLU A 519 12.00 23.41 18.14
CA GLU A 519 11.16 22.85 17.09
C GLU A 519 12.00 22.56 15.84
N GLU A 520 11.61 21.48 15.14
CA GLU A 520 12.15 21.12 13.84
C GLU A 520 11.16 21.52 12.75
N VAL A 521 11.64 21.89 11.57
CA VAL A 521 10.77 22.24 10.43
C VAL A 521 11.24 21.57 9.16
N SER A 522 10.29 21.07 8.38
CA SER A 522 10.51 20.56 7.03
C SER A 522 9.61 21.31 6.04
N LEU A 523 10.15 21.64 4.87
CA LEU A 523 9.37 22.05 3.70
C LEU A 523 9.01 20.79 2.91
N VAL A 524 7.72 20.61 2.60
CA VAL A 524 7.25 19.51 1.77
C VAL A 524 6.66 20.09 0.49
N VAL A 525 7.13 19.60 -0.67
CA VAL A 525 6.63 20.00 -2.00
C VAL A 525 6.18 18.76 -2.75
N ALA A 526 4.90 18.66 -3.07
CA ALA A 526 4.31 17.48 -3.72
C ALA A 526 3.76 17.82 -5.13
N ASN A 527 4.03 16.93 -6.07
CA ASN A 527 3.47 16.99 -7.43
C ASN A 527 2.04 16.43 -7.42
N THR A 528 1.08 17.28 -7.21
CA THR A 528 -0.32 16.92 -7.02
C THR A 528 -1.20 17.61 -8.06
N PRO A 529 -1.24 17.13 -9.32
CA PRO A 529 -2.15 17.68 -10.31
C PRO A 529 -3.59 17.61 -9.81
N LYS A 530 -4.41 18.61 -10.19
CA LYS A 530 -5.80 18.71 -9.72
C LYS A 530 -6.67 17.55 -10.16
N GLU A 531 -6.41 17.05 -11.35
CA GLU A 531 -7.14 15.93 -11.92
C GLU A 531 -6.32 14.65 -11.78
N ALA A 532 -6.99 13.56 -11.42
CA ALA A 532 -6.35 12.25 -11.39
C ALA A 532 -6.02 11.76 -12.80
N ILE A 533 -4.82 11.20 -12.97
CA ILE A 533 -4.36 10.62 -14.23
C ILE A 533 -4.67 9.12 -14.24
N MET A 534 -5.22 8.62 -15.35
CA MET A 534 -5.39 7.19 -15.59
C MET A 534 -4.02 6.56 -15.85
N TYR A 535 -3.60 5.61 -15.05
CA TYR A 535 -2.31 4.93 -15.26
C TYR A 535 -2.33 3.49 -14.74
N ASN A 536 -1.57 2.64 -15.42
CA ASN A 536 -1.22 1.30 -14.94
C ASN A 536 0.06 1.40 -14.11
N GLY A 537 0.00 1.04 -12.84
CA GLY A 537 1.17 1.12 -11.95
C GLY A 537 2.34 0.20 -12.35
N PHE A 538 2.09 -0.84 -13.17
CA PHE A 538 3.15 -1.70 -13.70
C PHE A 538 3.77 -1.17 -15.01
N GLU A 539 3.12 -0.22 -15.70
CA GLU A 539 3.53 0.32 -17.00
C GLU A 539 3.40 1.84 -17.01
N LEU A 540 4.25 2.52 -16.25
CA LEU A 540 4.19 3.97 -16.10
C LEU A 540 4.51 4.70 -17.39
N THR A 541 3.60 5.59 -17.82
CA THR A 541 3.79 6.47 -18.99
C THR A 541 4.80 7.58 -18.70
N SER A 542 5.29 8.24 -19.76
CA SER A 542 6.16 9.41 -19.61
C SER A 542 5.48 10.58 -18.89
N GLU A 543 4.16 10.73 -19.02
CA GLU A 543 3.37 11.73 -18.31
C GLU A 543 3.38 11.49 -16.80
N VAL A 544 3.14 10.26 -16.35
CA VAL A 544 3.15 9.87 -14.93
C VAL A 544 4.55 9.96 -14.32
N LYS A 545 5.59 9.67 -15.12
CA LYS A 545 7.01 9.82 -14.74
C LYS A 545 7.53 11.26 -14.83
N ALA A 546 6.77 12.18 -15.41
CA ALA A 546 7.20 13.57 -15.50
C ALA A 546 7.36 14.16 -14.08
N GLY A 547 8.59 14.52 -13.73
CA GLY A 547 8.89 15.14 -12.46
C GLY A 547 8.49 16.62 -12.44
N LEU A 548 8.02 17.10 -11.30
CA LEU A 548 7.75 18.51 -11.06
C LEU A 548 9.07 19.30 -11.02
N ASP A 549 9.31 20.15 -12.00
CA ASP A 549 10.43 21.10 -11.95
C ASP A 549 10.03 22.31 -11.10
N TYR A 550 10.77 22.55 -10.02
CA TYR A 550 10.54 23.68 -9.13
C TYR A 550 11.82 24.23 -8.54
N SER A 551 11.76 25.48 -8.11
CA SER A 551 12.79 26.15 -7.33
C SER A 551 12.14 26.95 -6.21
N PHE A 552 12.89 27.27 -5.19
CA PHE A 552 12.39 28.09 -4.08
C PHE A 552 13.52 28.92 -3.45
N THR A 553 13.10 29.99 -2.77
CA THR A 553 13.98 30.85 -1.96
C THR A 553 13.51 30.81 -0.51
N LEU A 554 14.44 30.56 0.41
CA LEU A 554 14.21 30.56 1.85
C LEU A 554 14.73 31.83 2.49
N THR A 555 14.00 32.32 3.48
CA THR A 555 14.44 33.35 4.43
C THR A 555 14.28 32.79 5.84
N GLY A 556 15.26 32.99 6.72
CA GLY A 556 15.21 32.52 8.11
C GLY A 556 15.59 31.03 8.30
N ALA A 557 15.92 30.32 7.22
CA ALA A 557 16.41 28.94 7.28
C ALA A 557 17.30 28.60 6.08
N THR A 558 17.99 27.47 6.18
CA THR A 558 18.71 26.81 5.08
C THR A 558 18.26 25.35 4.99
N VAL A 559 18.40 24.74 3.81
CA VAL A 559 18.21 23.28 3.68
C VAL A 559 19.26 22.57 4.51
N THR A 560 18.84 21.62 5.34
CA THR A 560 19.77 20.82 6.14
C THR A 560 20.63 19.97 5.19
N SER A 561 21.93 20.10 5.26
CA SER A 561 22.85 19.24 4.50
C SER A 561 22.72 17.80 5.01
N ALA A 562 22.61 16.83 4.08
CA ALA A 562 22.57 15.41 4.37
C ALA A 562 23.88 14.93 5.03
#